data_519454f9ac580599a4744a214d0d682f
#
_entry.id   519454f9ac580599a4744a214d0d682f
#
_cell.length_a   1.000
_cell.length_b   1.000
_cell.length_c   1.000
_cell.angle_alpha   90.00
_cell.angle_beta   90.00
_cell.angle_gamma   90.00
#
_symmetry.space_group_name_H-M   'P 1'
#
loop_
_entity.id
_entity.type
_entity.pdbx_description
1 polymer ?
#
loop_
_entity_poly.entity_id
_entity_poly.type
_entity_poly.pdbx_seq_one_letter_code
_entity_poly.pdbx_strand_id
1 'polypeptide(L)'
;MAKKKSKAVESSGKRKTAIARATVKAGKGRVRVNSEPIEILQPFLARRKAMEPLIIADAMNRLAKVDINITTTGGGIMGQTDAIRTAIARGLVLYNGGAEGQDDDLRDEYLRFDRSLLVNDPRRKEPKHQLGRGARRKKQKSYR
;
A
#
# COMPACT_ATOMS: atom_id res chain seq x y z
N MET A 1 -14.42 -10.54 -34.18
CA MET A 1 -14.94 -10.08 -32.84
C MET A 1 -13.82 -9.38 -32.12
N ALA A 2 -13.88 -8.06 -31.89
CA ALA A 2 -12.87 -7.33 -31.14
C ALA A 2 -12.93 -7.74 -29.68
N LYS A 3 -11.84 -8.28 -29.12
CA LYS A 3 -11.71 -8.59 -27.68
C LYS A 3 -11.88 -7.28 -26.90
N LYS A 4 -12.99 -7.15 -26.16
CA LYS A 4 -13.23 -6.03 -25.24
C LYS A 4 -12.01 -5.95 -24.30
N LYS A 5 -11.17 -4.90 -24.41
CA LYS A 5 -10.02 -4.70 -23.53
C LYS A 5 -10.55 -4.63 -22.08
N SER A 6 -10.16 -5.59 -21.25
CA SER A 6 -10.51 -5.56 -19.83
C SER A 6 -9.91 -4.29 -19.20
N LYS A 7 -10.71 -3.52 -18.48
CA LYS A 7 -10.24 -2.34 -17.74
C LYS A 7 -9.16 -2.80 -16.75
N ALA A 8 -7.96 -2.30 -16.88
CA ALA A 8 -6.90 -2.47 -15.92
C ALA A 8 -6.57 -1.11 -15.31
N VAL A 9 -6.45 -1.04 -14.00
CA VAL A 9 -6.11 0.17 -13.26
C VAL A 9 -4.78 -0.04 -12.55
N GLU A 10 -3.89 0.91 -12.67
CA GLU A 10 -2.61 0.92 -11.96
C GLU A 10 -2.63 1.93 -10.82
N SER A 11 -2.08 1.54 -9.69
CA SER A 11 -1.94 2.37 -8.51
C SER A 11 -0.58 2.16 -7.85
N SER A 12 -0.16 3.12 -7.04
CA SER A 12 1.10 3.03 -6.32
C SER A 12 0.98 3.46 -4.87
N GLY A 13 1.76 2.79 -4.02
CA GLY A 13 1.97 3.17 -2.63
C GLY A 13 3.47 3.31 -2.35
N LYS A 14 3.82 4.18 -1.42
CA LYS A 14 5.21 4.44 -1.04
C LYS A 14 5.35 4.61 0.45
N ARG A 15 6.38 3.98 1.03
CA ARG A 15 6.75 4.19 2.43
C ARG A 15 8.28 4.21 2.57
N LYS A 16 8.85 5.36 2.94
CA LYS A 16 10.31 5.58 2.94
C LYS A 16 10.91 5.26 1.56
N THR A 17 11.75 4.23 1.48
CA THR A 17 12.37 3.75 0.23
C THR A 17 11.61 2.61 -0.44
N ALA A 18 10.60 2.03 0.24
CA ALA A 18 9.76 0.99 -0.32
C ALA A 18 8.72 1.58 -1.29
N ILE A 19 8.56 0.95 -2.45
CA ILE A 19 7.59 1.30 -3.46
C ILE A 19 6.81 0.05 -3.81
N ALA A 20 5.49 0.15 -3.82
CA ALA A 20 4.58 -0.89 -4.31
C ALA A 20 3.80 -0.37 -5.51
N ARG A 21 3.68 -1.18 -6.55
CA ARG A 21 2.81 -0.93 -7.71
C ARG A 21 1.78 -2.03 -7.77
N ALA A 22 0.52 -1.67 -7.77
CA ALA A 22 -0.60 -2.61 -7.87
C ALA A 22 -1.29 -2.44 -9.21
N THR A 23 -1.52 -3.54 -9.90
CA THR A 23 -2.35 -3.63 -11.10
C THR A 23 -3.64 -4.35 -10.75
N VAL A 24 -4.75 -3.66 -10.87
CA VAL A 24 -6.10 -4.14 -10.56
C VAL A 24 -6.84 -4.47 -11.84
N LYS A 25 -7.38 -5.68 -11.95
CA LYS A 25 -8.08 -6.19 -13.15
C LYS A 25 -9.36 -6.93 -12.74
N ALA A 26 -10.29 -7.10 -13.68
CA ALA A 26 -11.41 -8.01 -13.49
C ALA A 26 -10.91 -9.43 -13.22
N GLY A 27 -11.47 -10.10 -12.19
CA GLY A 27 -10.98 -11.40 -11.76
C GLY A 27 -11.92 -12.13 -10.79
N LYS A 28 -11.34 -12.89 -9.88
CA LYS A 28 -12.03 -13.79 -8.95
C LYS A 28 -11.65 -13.54 -7.47
N GLY A 29 -11.18 -12.36 -7.12
CA GLY A 29 -10.78 -12.01 -5.75
C GLY A 29 -9.34 -12.40 -5.39
N ARG A 30 -8.46 -12.70 -6.35
CA ARG A 30 -7.09 -13.13 -6.06
C ARG A 30 -6.16 -11.96 -5.87
N VAL A 31 -5.42 -11.96 -4.75
CA VAL A 31 -4.42 -10.93 -4.46
C VAL A 31 -3.03 -11.57 -4.34
N ARG A 32 -2.07 -11.06 -5.12
CA ARG A 32 -0.70 -11.56 -5.16
C ARG A 32 0.31 -10.45 -4.94
N VAL A 33 1.32 -10.74 -4.15
CA VAL A 33 2.47 -9.87 -3.90
C VAL A 33 3.73 -10.55 -4.41
N ASN A 34 4.43 -9.96 -5.37
CA ASN A 34 5.60 -10.55 -6.04
C ASN A 34 5.34 -11.99 -6.54
N SER A 35 4.15 -12.21 -7.14
CA SER A 35 3.67 -13.51 -7.64
C SER A 35 3.19 -14.51 -6.57
N GLU A 36 3.39 -14.27 -5.29
CA GLU A 36 2.93 -15.10 -4.18
C GLU A 36 1.56 -14.63 -3.66
N PRO A 37 0.65 -15.53 -3.26
CA PRO A 37 -0.60 -15.15 -2.61
C PRO A 37 -0.34 -14.36 -1.33
N ILE A 38 -1.17 -13.34 -1.07
CA ILE A 38 -1.00 -12.48 0.11
C ILE A 38 -1.21 -13.25 1.42
N GLU A 39 -1.94 -14.34 1.40
CA GLU A 39 -2.26 -15.20 2.55
C GLU A 39 -1.03 -15.92 3.14
N ILE A 40 0.02 -16.10 2.34
CA ILE A 40 1.28 -16.74 2.79
C ILE A 40 2.38 -15.75 3.10
N LEU A 41 2.12 -14.44 2.97
CA LEU A 41 3.11 -13.40 3.22
C LEU A 41 3.70 -13.50 4.64
N GLN A 42 5.02 -13.47 4.74
CA GLN A 42 5.75 -13.47 6.00
C GLN A 42 6.36 -12.07 6.27
N PRO A 43 6.46 -11.66 7.53
CA PRO A 43 5.96 -12.25 8.77
C PRO A 43 4.43 -12.05 8.96
N PHE A 44 3.85 -12.76 9.93
CA PHE A 44 2.42 -12.71 10.23
C PHE A 44 1.86 -11.29 10.42
N LEU A 45 2.59 -10.42 11.13
CA LEU A 45 2.18 -9.04 11.34
C LEU A 45 2.10 -8.24 10.03
N ALA A 46 3.06 -8.43 9.13
CA ALA A 46 3.05 -7.81 7.80
C ALA A 46 1.84 -8.26 6.98
N ARG A 47 1.55 -9.57 7.00
CA ARG A 47 0.37 -10.13 6.35
C ARG A 47 -0.92 -9.50 6.85
N ARG A 48 -1.14 -9.47 8.17
CA ARG A 48 -2.34 -8.89 8.80
C ARG A 48 -2.53 -7.45 8.36
N LYS A 49 -1.48 -6.65 8.40
CA LYS A 49 -1.52 -5.24 8.02
C LYS A 49 -1.77 -5.03 6.52
N ALA A 50 -1.18 -5.86 5.66
CA ALA A 50 -1.42 -5.79 4.22
C ALA A 50 -2.85 -6.19 3.84
N MET A 51 -3.51 -7.03 4.64
CA MET A 51 -4.88 -7.50 4.41
C MET A 51 -5.96 -6.49 4.87
N GLU A 52 -5.64 -5.50 5.70
CA GLU A 52 -6.63 -4.53 6.21
C GLU A 52 -7.51 -3.91 5.11
N PRO A 53 -6.98 -3.34 4.01
CA PRO A 53 -7.82 -2.78 2.96
C PRO A 53 -8.67 -3.81 2.22
N LEU A 54 -8.23 -5.07 2.19
CA LEU A 54 -9.00 -6.15 1.57
C LEU A 54 -10.21 -6.54 2.42
N ILE A 55 -10.05 -6.61 3.74
CA ILE A 55 -11.14 -6.94 4.69
C ILE A 55 -12.25 -5.88 4.60
N ILE A 56 -11.89 -4.59 4.55
CA ILE A 56 -12.85 -3.50 4.42
C ILE A 56 -13.57 -3.57 3.06
N ALA A 57 -12.83 -3.78 1.97
CA ALA A 57 -13.42 -3.90 0.63
C ALA A 57 -14.31 -5.13 0.47
N ASP A 58 -13.98 -6.25 1.12
CA ASP A 58 -14.79 -7.47 1.11
C ASP A 58 -16.11 -7.27 1.85
N ALA A 59 -16.10 -6.60 3.00
CA ALA A 59 -17.31 -6.22 3.74
C ALA A 59 -18.28 -5.37 2.90
N MET A 60 -17.76 -4.59 1.94
CA MET A 60 -18.54 -3.80 0.99
C MET A 60 -18.83 -4.52 -0.34
N ASN A 61 -18.49 -5.80 -0.48
CA ASN A 61 -18.61 -6.60 -1.71
C ASN A 61 -17.86 -6.01 -2.92
N ARG A 62 -16.74 -5.32 -2.69
CA ARG A 62 -15.92 -4.68 -3.73
C ARG A 62 -14.72 -5.53 -4.19
N LEU A 63 -14.47 -6.68 -3.55
CA LEU A 63 -13.29 -7.53 -3.82
C LEU A 63 -13.60 -8.73 -4.73
N ALA A 64 -14.78 -9.32 -4.66
CA ALA A 64 -15.10 -10.63 -5.26
C ALA A 64 -14.87 -10.73 -6.78
N LYS A 65 -14.92 -9.63 -7.51
CA LYS A 65 -14.78 -9.57 -8.98
C LYS A 65 -13.46 -8.96 -9.46
N VAL A 66 -12.46 -8.89 -8.58
CA VAL A 66 -11.21 -8.14 -8.84
C VAL A 66 -10.00 -9.01 -8.53
N ASP A 67 -9.05 -9.08 -9.45
CA ASP A 67 -7.72 -9.65 -9.20
C ASP A 67 -6.69 -8.52 -9.06
N ILE A 68 -5.81 -8.60 -8.05
CA ILE A 68 -4.80 -7.58 -7.75
C ILE A 68 -3.41 -8.23 -7.79
N ASN A 69 -2.55 -7.74 -8.68
CA ASN A 69 -1.14 -8.11 -8.72
C ASN A 69 -0.28 -6.94 -8.25
N ILE A 70 0.58 -7.19 -7.28
CA ILE A 70 1.40 -6.17 -6.63
C ILE A 70 2.88 -6.53 -6.80
N THR A 71 3.66 -5.58 -7.27
CA THR A 71 5.12 -5.68 -7.32
C THR A 71 5.71 -4.70 -6.32
N THR A 72 6.60 -5.17 -5.44
CA THR A 72 7.25 -4.35 -4.42
C THR A 72 8.76 -4.34 -4.58
N THR A 73 9.36 -3.18 -4.38
CA THR A 73 10.81 -2.98 -4.47
C THR A 73 11.30 -2.02 -3.39
N GLY A 74 12.52 -2.25 -2.90
CA GLY A 74 13.21 -1.38 -1.96
C GLY A 74 12.67 -1.43 -0.53
N GLY A 75 13.41 -0.80 0.39
CA GLY A 75 13.04 -0.71 1.79
C GLY A 75 13.11 -2.03 2.56
N GLY A 76 12.51 -2.05 3.74
CA GLY A 76 12.40 -3.22 4.59
C GLY A 76 10.97 -3.77 4.63
N ILE A 77 10.78 -4.95 5.22
CA ILE A 77 9.52 -5.71 5.23
C ILE A 77 8.32 -4.86 5.64
N MET A 78 8.37 -4.15 6.77
CA MET A 78 7.25 -3.31 7.21
C MET A 78 7.03 -2.09 6.31
N GLY A 79 8.08 -1.52 5.73
CA GLY A 79 7.95 -0.44 4.75
C GLY A 79 7.28 -0.89 3.45
N GLN A 80 7.62 -2.09 2.97
CA GLN A 80 6.94 -2.72 1.84
C GLN A 80 5.47 -2.99 2.16
N THR A 81 5.18 -3.50 3.36
CA THR A 81 3.81 -3.74 3.83
C THR A 81 2.96 -2.47 3.81
N ASP A 82 3.48 -1.36 4.32
CA ASP A 82 2.78 -0.06 4.28
C ASP A 82 2.54 0.41 2.83
N ALA A 83 3.54 0.24 1.97
CA ALA A 83 3.40 0.58 0.55
C ALA A 83 2.37 -0.30 -0.17
N ILE A 84 2.34 -1.63 0.10
CA ILE A 84 1.35 -2.59 -0.42
C ILE A 84 -0.05 -2.16 0.00
N ARG A 85 -0.25 -1.92 1.29
CA ARG A 85 -1.51 -1.51 1.89
C ARG A 85 -2.10 -0.28 1.18
N THR A 86 -1.28 0.76 0.97
CA THR A 86 -1.69 1.97 0.26
C THR A 86 -1.96 1.71 -1.22
N ALA A 87 -1.16 0.89 -1.90
CA ALA A 87 -1.36 0.57 -3.31
C ALA A 87 -2.68 -0.20 -3.52
N ILE A 88 -3.00 -1.17 -2.66
CA ILE A 88 -4.26 -1.92 -2.71
C ILE A 88 -5.46 -0.98 -2.54
N ALA A 89 -5.48 -0.17 -1.47
CA ALA A 89 -6.58 0.72 -1.16
C ALA A 89 -6.87 1.71 -2.31
N ARG A 90 -5.84 2.37 -2.82
CA ARG A 90 -5.96 3.27 -3.97
C ARG A 90 -6.44 2.56 -5.23
N GLY A 91 -5.90 1.36 -5.50
CA GLY A 91 -6.25 0.57 -6.67
C GLY A 91 -7.73 0.17 -6.66
N LEU A 92 -8.25 -0.24 -5.52
CA LEU A 92 -9.65 -0.63 -5.36
C LEU A 92 -10.60 0.56 -5.50
N VAL A 93 -10.29 1.70 -4.90
CA VAL A 93 -11.09 2.93 -5.04
C VAL A 93 -11.16 3.38 -6.51
N LEU A 94 -10.03 3.38 -7.23
CA LEU A 94 -9.98 3.76 -8.65
C LEU A 94 -10.66 2.74 -9.57
N TYR A 95 -10.58 1.45 -9.25
CA TYR A 95 -11.17 0.39 -10.07
C TYR A 95 -12.69 0.36 -9.96
N ASN A 96 -13.22 0.42 -8.73
CA ASN A 96 -14.64 0.33 -8.46
C ASN A 96 -15.42 1.60 -8.84
N GLY A 97 -14.79 2.77 -8.85
CA GLY A 97 -15.40 4.03 -9.29
C GLY A 97 -15.80 4.08 -10.78
N GLY A 98 -15.43 3.09 -11.57
CA GLY A 98 -15.87 2.93 -12.95
C GLY A 98 -15.51 4.08 -13.87
N ALA A 99 -16.49 4.64 -14.60
CA ALA A 99 -16.33 5.77 -15.52
C ALA A 99 -16.29 7.13 -14.80
N GLU A 100 -16.81 7.21 -13.59
CA GLU A 100 -16.90 8.42 -12.78
C GLU A 100 -15.62 8.69 -11.97
N GLY A 101 -14.63 7.79 -12.02
CA GLY A 101 -13.27 8.00 -11.54
C GLY A 101 -12.92 7.39 -10.20
N GLN A 102 -13.74 7.50 -9.15
CA GLN A 102 -13.46 6.95 -7.80
C GLN A 102 -14.73 6.40 -7.15
N ASP A 103 -14.57 5.39 -6.31
CA ASP A 103 -15.64 4.88 -5.44
C ASP A 103 -15.59 5.68 -4.11
N ASP A 104 -16.45 6.69 -3.99
CA ASP A 104 -16.44 7.60 -2.84
C ASP A 104 -16.87 6.89 -1.55
N ASP A 105 -17.78 5.93 -1.61
CA ASP A 105 -18.22 5.16 -0.43
C ASP A 105 -17.05 4.36 0.17
N LEU A 106 -16.32 3.63 -0.68
CA LEU A 106 -15.15 2.85 -0.26
C LEU A 106 -14.01 3.77 0.22
N ARG A 107 -13.83 4.91 -0.43
CA ARG A 107 -12.84 5.91 -0.04
C ARG A 107 -13.13 6.48 1.35
N ASP A 108 -14.38 6.83 1.64
CA ASP A 108 -14.78 7.38 2.92
C ASP A 108 -14.62 6.36 4.05
N GLU A 109 -14.93 5.08 3.79
CA GLU A 109 -14.71 4.01 4.77
C GLU A 109 -13.22 3.80 5.07
N TYR A 110 -12.36 3.85 4.05
CA TYR A 110 -10.90 3.83 4.26
C TYR A 110 -10.41 5.03 5.08
N LEU A 111 -10.94 6.22 4.85
CA LEU A 111 -10.57 7.43 5.61
C LEU A 111 -11.03 7.37 7.06
N ARG A 112 -12.18 6.76 7.34
CA ARG A 112 -12.69 6.54 8.70
C ARG A 112 -11.81 5.57 9.47
N PHE A 113 -11.34 4.50 8.81
CA PHE A 113 -10.48 3.50 9.44
C PHE A 113 -9.06 4.05 9.67
N ASP A 114 -8.39 4.49 8.61
CA ASP A 114 -7.04 5.06 8.68
C ASP A 114 -6.72 5.87 7.42
N ARG A 115 -6.45 7.16 7.61
CA ARG A 115 -6.02 8.05 6.52
C ARG A 115 -4.79 7.54 5.76
N SER A 116 -3.89 6.78 6.41
CA SER A 116 -2.67 6.26 5.79
C SER A 116 -2.93 5.16 4.74
N LEU A 117 -4.17 4.66 4.62
CA LEU A 117 -4.58 3.77 3.52
C LEU A 117 -4.54 4.49 2.16
N LEU A 118 -4.92 5.75 2.12
CA LEU A 118 -5.01 6.52 0.88
C LEU A 118 -3.88 7.54 0.72
N VAL A 119 -3.31 8.03 1.81
CA VAL A 119 -2.27 9.07 1.81
C VAL A 119 -0.93 8.50 2.25
N ASN A 120 0.11 8.66 1.43
CA ASN A 120 1.44 8.23 1.80
C ASN A 120 1.97 9.01 3.02
N ASP A 121 2.61 8.33 3.95
CA ASP A 121 3.29 8.95 5.08
C ASP A 121 4.65 9.54 4.64
N PRO A 122 4.85 10.86 4.71
CA PRO A 122 6.09 11.52 4.27
C PRO A 122 7.24 11.41 5.28
N ARG A 123 7.00 10.92 6.49
CA ARG A 123 8.00 10.91 7.56
C ARG A 123 9.24 10.12 7.18
N ARG A 124 10.41 10.75 7.32
CA ARG A 124 11.74 10.15 7.10
C ARG A 124 12.64 10.46 8.27
N LYS A 125 13.66 9.60 8.47
CA LYS A 125 14.71 9.87 9.45
C LYS A 125 15.56 11.04 8.95
N GLU A 126 15.77 12.05 9.81
CA GLU A 126 16.67 13.17 9.53
C GLU A 126 18.11 12.67 9.38
N PRO A 127 18.91 13.20 8.43
CA PRO A 127 20.33 12.86 8.29
C PRO A 127 21.08 13.29 9.55
N LYS A 128 22.05 12.48 9.98
CA LYS A 128 22.93 12.87 11.08
C LYS A 128 23.94 13.94 10.61
N HIS A 129 24.31 14.85 11.49
CA HIS A 129 25.40 15.81 11.25
C HIS A 129 26.76 15.16 11.40
N GLN A 130 27.79 15.79 10.83
CA GLN A 130 29.18 15.39 11.01
C GLN A 130 29.53 15.35 12.51
N LEU A 131 30.31 14.34 12.91
CA LEU A 131 30.74 14.10 14.29
C LEU A 131 29.60 13.90 15.31
N GLY A 132 28.33 13.99 14.92
CA GLY A 132 27.19 13.74 15.77
C GLY A 132 26.74 12.28 15.74
N ARG A 133 26.16 11.78 16.83
CA ARG A 133 25.54 10.45 16.90
C ARG A 133 24.14 10.39 16.27
N GLY A 134 23.54 11.53 15.98
CA GLY A 134 22.21 11.66 15.39
C GLY A 134 21.99 13.03 14.78
N ALA A 135 20.81 13.27 14.19
CA ALA A 135 20.46 14.53 13.56
C ALA A 135 20.44 15.71 14.54
N ARG A 136 19.98 15.45 15.76
CA ARG A 136 19.82 16.48 16.82
C ARG A 136 20.72 16.23 18.03
N ARG A 137 21.42 15.10 18.08
CA ARG A 137 22.32 14.74 19.17
C ARG A 137 23.72 15.23 18.86
N LYS A 138 24.17 16.27 19.55
CA LYS A 138 25.54 16.78 19.49
C LYS A 138 26.53 15.81 20.13
N LYS A 139 27.82 15.94 19.75
CA LYS A 139 28.91 15.25 20.43
C LYS A 139 28.97 15.74 21.88
N GLN A 140 29.16 14.81 22.82
CA GLN A 140 29.36 15.16 24.22
C GLN A 140 30.67 15.95 24.34
N LYS A 141 30.60 17.11 24.94
CA LYS A 141 31.77 17.93 25.28
C LYS A 141 32.32 17.45 26.62
N SER A 142 33.63 17.25 26.70
CA SER A 142 34.33 17.02 27.96
C SER A 142 34.97 18.35 28.36
N TYR A 143 34.58 18.84 29.52
CA TYR A 143 35.20 20.01 30.14
C TYR A 143 36.15 19.46 31.23
N ARG A 144 37.46 19.67 31.07
CA ARG A 144 38.45 19.49 32.12
C ARG A 144 38.92 20.85 32.55
#